data_16ea3b6e4f4baa0f286d18812156e5b3
#
_entry.id   16ea3b6e4f4baa0f286d18812156e5b3
#
_cell.length_a   1.000
_cell.length_b   1.000
_cell.length_c   1.000
_cell.angle_alpha   90.00
_cell.angle_beta   90.00
_cell.angle_gamma   90.00
#
_symmetry.space_group_name_H-M   'P 1'
#
loop_
_entity.id
_entity.type
_entity.pdbx_description
1 polymer ?
#
loop_
_entity_poly.entity_id
_entity_poly.type
_entity_poly.pdbx_seq_one_letter_code
_entity_poly.pdbx_strand_id
1 'polypeptide(L)'
;MKGFDKNFLDLPDYIIKITYQIWENKDVESIRDYYAEGIPVRSPDGVIYGPDVVVKATYATLNEFPDRQLLGEDVIWIGDEEHGYLSSHRILSKATHLNDGIYGKATGKTLKYRVIADCACKNNQVYDEWLVRDQGAIVRQLNIDPKKQAANLIEFQGGKDKC
;
A
#
# COMPACT_ATOMS: atom_id res chain seq x y z
N MET A 1 -1.36 24.37 -0.14
CA MET A 1 -1.71 23.64 1.10
C MET A 1 -0.73 24.02 2.21
N LYS A 2 -1.24 24.55 3.31
CA LYS A 2 -0.41 24.92 4.47
C LYS A 2 0.22 23.66 5.10
N GLY A 3 1.53 23.76 5.43
CA GLY A 3 2.26 22.64 6.03
C GLY A 3 2.76 21.59 5.06
N PHE A 4 2.42 21.68 3.76
CA PHE A 4 2.94 20.79 2.72
C PHE A 4 4.07 21.46 1.94
N ASP A 5 4.95 20.67 1.35
CA ASP A 5 6.01 21.16 0.49
C ASP A 5 5.45 21.93 -0.70
N LYS A 6 6.12 23.01 -1.06
CA LYS A 6 5.70 23.90 -2.17
C LYS A 6 5.71 23.21 -3.55
N ASN A 7 6.32 22.03 -3.65
CA ASN A 7 6.36 21.24 -4.87
C ASN A 7 5.02 20.56 -5.18
N PHE A 8 4.09 20.51 -4.23
CA PHE A 8 2.78 19.94 -4.39
C PHE A 8 1.74 21.03 -4.66
N LEU A 9 1.02 20.90 -5.78
CA LEU A 9 0.02 21.86 -6.22
C LEU A 9 -1.25 21.78 -5.37
N ASP A 10 -1.69 20.56 -5.10
CA ASP A 10 -2.89 20.23 -4.33
C ASP A 10 -2.76 18.83 -3.72
N LEU A 11 -3.77 18.36 -3.01
CA LEU A 11 -3.75 17.04 -2.39
C LEU A 11 -3.67 15.88 -3.39
N PRO A 12 -4.42 15.86 -4.50
CA PRO A 12 -4.23 14.85 -5.54
C PRO A 12 -2.79 14.77 -6.07
N ASP A 13 -2.18 15.92 -6.33
CA ASP A 13 -0.78 16.00 -6.79
C ASP A 13 0.19 15.43 -5.73
N TYR A 14 -0.02 15.74 -4.45
CA TYR A 14 0.73 15.15 -3.34
C TYR A 14 0.61 13.63 -3.33
N ILE A 15 -0.60 13.08 -3.31
CA ILE A 15 -0.86 11.63 -3.24
C ILE A 15 -0.25 10.89 -4.46
N ILE A 16 -0.44 11.43 -5.66
CA ILE A 16 0.09 10.81 -6.88
C ILE A 16 1.62 10.83 -6.89
N LYS A 17 2.23 11.97 -6.55
CA LYS A 17 3.70 12.11 -6.57
C LYS A 17 4.40 11.24 -5.54
N ILE A 18 3.91 11.19 -4.29
CA ILE A 18 4.53 10.31 -3.28
C ILE A 18 4.35 8.84 -3.63
N THR A 19 3.18 8.45 -4.17
CA THR A 19 2.95 7.08 -4.65
C THR A 19 3.92 6.74 -5.79
N TYR A 20 4.10 7.64 -6.76
CA TYR A 20 5.03 7.46 -7.88
C TYR A 20 6.48 7.34 -7.39
N GLN A 21 6.92 8.23 -6.49
CA GLN A 21 8.26 8.22 -5.93
C GLN A 21 8.57 6.89 -5.24
N ILE A 22 7.70 6.43 -4.35
CA ILE A 22 7.89 5.20 -3.58
C ILE A 22 7.88 3.97 -4.49
N TRP A 23 6.87 3.86 -5.37
CA TRP A 23 6.58 2.61 -6.07
C TRP A 23 7.16 2.52 -7.47
N GLU A 24 7.11 3.59 -8.28
CA GLU A 24 7.63 3.57 -9.65
C GLU A 24 9.14 3.86 -9.66
N ASN A 25 9.59 4.89 -8.92
CA ASN A 25 11.01 5.20 -8.78
C ASN A 25 11.74 4.25 -7.81
N LYS A 26 11.01 3.41 -7.06
CA LYS A 26 11.55 2.50 -6.05
C LYS A 26 12.31 3.20 -4.92
N ASP A 27 12.01 4.47 -4.67
CA ASP A 27 12.55 5.25 -3.56
C ASP A 27 11.77 4.93 -2.26
N VAL A 28 11.94 3.67 -1.81
CA VAL A 28 11.19 3.13 -0.66
C VAL A 28 11.54 3.86 0.64
N GLU A 29 12.76 4.36 0.76
CA GLU A 29 13.22 5.06 1.95
C GLU A 29 12.48 6.40 2.16
N SER A 30 11.97 7.02 1.09
CA SER A 30 11.16 8.25 1.17
C SER A 30 9.83 8.08 1.93
N ILE A 31 9.41 6.85 2.20
CA ILE A 31 8.30 6.57 3.13
C ILE A 31 8.52 7.27 4.47
N ARG A 32 9.76 7.35 4.97
CA ARG A 32 10.10 8.02 6.24
C ARG A 32 9.86 9.53 6.21
N ASP A 33 9.90 10.14 5.03
CA ASP A 33 9.66 11.58 4.87
C ASP A 33 8.16 11.92 4.86
N TYR A 34 7.33 10.97 4.37
CA TYR A 34 5.91 11.21 4.13
C TYR A 34 4.97 10.53 5.14
N TYR A 35 5.44 9.53 5.90
CA TYR A 35 4.62 8.81 6.86
C TYR A 35 4.92 9.26 8.29
N ALA A 36 3.87 9.60 9.03
CA ALA A 36 4.02 10.04 10.41
C ALA A 36 4.58 8.94 11.32
N GLU A 37 5.35 9.33 12.32
CA GLU A 37 5.81 8.41 13.36
C GLU A 37 4.59 7.75 14.04
N GLY A 38 4.61 6.41 14.13
CA GLY A 38 3.52 5.65 14.73
C GLY A 38 2.25 5.51 13.88
N ILE A 39 2.27 5.94 12.61
CA ILE A 39 1.13 5.76 11.70
C ILE A 39 0.61 4.33 11.71
N PRO A 40 -0.71 4.10 11.88
CA PRO A 40 -1.31 2.81 11.61
C PRO A 40 -1.55 2.63 10.10
N VAL A 41 -1.05 1.56 9.52
CA VAL A 41 -1.37 1.13 8.16
C VAL A 41 -2.14 -0.17 8.24
N ARG A 42 -3.39 -0.14 7.81
CA ARG A 42 -4.31 -1.29 7.82
C ARG A 42 -4.40 -1.86 6.42
N SER A 43 -4.15 -3.15 6.32
CA SER A 43 -4.17 -3.86 5.04
C SER A 43 -4.82 -5.24 5.20
N PRO A 44 -5.11 -5.96 4.11
CA PRO A 44 -5.56 -7.35 4.21
C PRO A 44 -4.60 -8.28 4.95
N ASP A 45 -3.34 -7.88 5.08
CA ASP A 45 -2.31 -8.66 5.76
C ASP A 45 -2.21 -8.33 7.26
N GLY A 46 -3.05 -7.41 7.76
CA GLY A 46 -3.10 -6.98 9.15
C GLY A 46 -2.81 -5.49 9.34
N VAL A 47 -2.51 -5.11 10.58
CA VAL A 47 -2.19 -3.72 10.96
C VAL A 47 -0.72 -3.64 11.33
N ILE A 48 -0.01 -2.67 10.75
CA ILE A 48 1.38 -2.36 11.10
C ILE A 48 1.48 -0.90 11.53
N TYR A 49 2.53 -0.56 12.30
CA TYR A 49 2.71 0.76 12.87
C TYR A 49 4.08 1.33 12.55
N GLY A 50 4.09 2.60 12.15
CA GLY A 50 5.31 3.38 11.92
C GLY A 50 5.99 3.16 10.56
N PRO A 51 6.74 4.17 10.08
CA PRO A 51 7.32 4.17 8.74
C PRO A 51 8.35 3.07 8.52
N ASP A 52 9.14 2.69 9.52
CA ASP A 52 10.14 1.62 9.39
C ASP A 52 9.54 0.26 9.08
N VAL A 53 8.39 -0.05 9.70
CA VAL A 53 7.69 -1.30 9.43
C VAL A 53 7.03 -1.27 8.05
N VAL A 54 6.52 -0.10 7.62
CA VAL A 54 5.99 0.10 6.26
C VAL A 54 7.09 -0.07 5.20
N VAL A 55 8.27 0.53 5.41
CA VAL A 55 9.45 0.34 4.54
C VAL A 55 9.79 -1.14 4.38
N LYS A 56 9.89 -1.87 5.50
CA LYS A 56 10.17 -3.31 5.48
C LYS A 56 9.11 -4.11 4.72
N ALA A 57 7.83 -3.82 4.93
CA ALA A 57 6.72 -4.48 4.24
C ALA A 57 6.72 -4.15 2.73
N THR A 58 7.08 -2.92 2.36
CA THR A 58 7.22 -2.48 0.97
C THR A 58 8.35 -3.24 0.26
N TYR A 59 9.51 -3.36 0.88
CA TYR A 59 10.61 -4.18 0.33
C TYR A 59 10.22 -5.65 0.18
N ALA A 60 9.51 -6.23 1.15
CA ALA A 60 9.02 -7.61 1.04
C ALA A 60 8.09 -7.78 -0.16
N THR A 61 7.18 -6.82 -0.39
CA THR A 61 6.30 -6.81 -1.56
C THR A 61 7.07 -6.67 -2.88
N LEU A 62 8.06 -5.78 -2.93
CA LEU A 62 8.91 -5.58 -4.12
C LEU A 62 9.85 -6.75 -4.36
N ASN A 63 10.25 -7.48 -3.32
CA ASN A 63 10.98 -8.73 -3.50
C ASN A 63 10.11 -9.80 -4.18
N GLU A 64 8.87 -9.99 -3.73
CA GLU A 64 7.94 -10.97 -4.32
C GLU A 64 7.50 -10.57 -5.74
N PHE A 65 7.30 -9.26 -5.96
CA PHE A 65 6.81 -8.65 -7.21
C PHE A 65 7.73 -7.52 -7.68
N PRO A 66 8.95 -7.81 -8.17
CA PRO A 66 9.96 -6.78 -8.46
C PRO A 66 9.57 -5.82 -9.60
N ASP A 67 8.72 -6.26 -10.52
CA ASP A 67 8.19 -5.48 -11.65
C ASP A 67 6.87 -4.76 -11.34
N ARG A 68 6.44 -4.72 -10.07
CA ARG A 68 5.18 -4.12 -9.67
C ARG A 68 5.07 -2.67 -10.08
N GLN A 69 3.92 -2.32 -10.67
CA GLN A 69 3.51 -0.98 -11.04
C GLN A 69 2.22 -0.60 -10.32
N LEU A 70 2.12 0.65 -9.89
CA LEU A 70 0.94 1.26 -9.31
C LEU A 70 0.47 2.41 -10.20
N LEU A 71 -0.51 2.14 -11.03
CA LEU A 71 -1.08 3.12 -11.95
C LEU A 71 -2.28 3.81 -11.28
N GLY A 72 -2.11 5.08 -10.90
CA GLY A 72 -3.19 5.90 -10.36
C GLY A 72 -4.31 6.08 -11.38
N GLU A 73 -5.54 5.74 -11.01
CA GLU A 73 -6.72 5.91 -11.87
C GLU A 73 -7.52 7.16 -11.48
N ASP A 74 -7.62 7.44 -10.17
CA ASP A 74 -8.43 8.55 -9.65
C ASP A 74 -8.07 8.86 -8.19
N VAL A 75 -8.19 10.13 -7.78
CA VAL A 75 -8.07 10.58 -6.40
C VAL A 75 -9.26 11.46 -6.07
N ILE A 76 -10.11 11.01 -5.17
CA ILE A 76 -11.13 11.84 -4.54
C ILE A 76 -10.68 12.26 -3.17
N TRP A 77 -11.10 13.44 -2.70
CA TRP A 77 -10.65 13.97 -1.43
C TRP A 77 -11.62 14.98 -0.82
N ILE A 78 -11.45 15.22 0.48
CA ILE A 78 -12.15 16.24 1.25
C ILE A 78 -11.23 16.74 2.38
N GLY A 79 -11.50 17.92 2.86
CA GLY A 79 -10.78 18.50 4.00
C GLY A 79 -10.28 19.90 3.73
N ASP A 80 -9.55 20.44 4.70
CA ASP A 80 -9.01 21.78 4.69
C ASP A 80 -7.66 21.87 5.45
N GLU A 81 -7.09 23.06 5.47
CA GLU A 81 -5.79 23.30 6.11
C GLU A 81 -5.84 23.25 7.65
N GLU A 82 -7.02 23.45 8.24
CA GLU A 82 -7.20 23.44 9.70
C GLU A 82 -7.33 22.01 10.22
N HIS A 83 -8.20 21.22 9.60
CA HIS A 83 -8.58 19.89 10.05
C HIS A 83 -7.72 18.78 9.44
N GLY A 84 -7.04 19.08 8.32
CA GLY A 84 -6.33 18.10 7.50
C GLY A 84 -7.22 17.56 6.37
N TYR A 85 -6.70 16.58 5.66
CA TYR A 85 -7.31 16.06 4.44
C TYR A 85 -7.52 14.56 4.54
N LEU A 86 -8.60 14.08 3.93
CA LEU A 86 -8.82 12.66 3.63
C LEU A 86 -8.81 12.47 2.13
N SER A 87 -8.07 11.49 1.64
CA SER A 87 -8.05 11.10 0.25
C SER A 87 -8.41 9.63 0.08
N SER A 88 -9.02 9.29 -1.04
CA SER A 88 -9.20 7.91 -1.50
C SER A 88 -8.61 7.79 -2.89
N HIS A 89 -7.53 7.01 -3.00
CA HIS A 89 -6.76 6.83 -4.23
C HIS A 89 -7.06 5.47 -4.84
N ARG A 90 -7.74 5.46 -5.99
CA ARG A 90 -7.97 4.24 -6.76
C ARG A 90 -6.77 3.94 -7.65
N ILE A 91 -6.22 2.74 -7.51
CA ILE A 91 -4.98 2.32 -8.13
C ILE A 91 -5.19 1.01 -8.89
N LEU A 92 -4.69 0.94 -10.13
CA LEU A 92 -4.54 -0.32 -10.84
C LEU A 92 -3.12 -0.85 -10.63
N SER A 93 -3.00 -1.99 -9.97
CA SER A 93 -1.72 -2.68 -9.80
C SER A 93 -1.52 -3.73 -10.88
N LYS A 94 -0.30 -3.77 -11.44
CA LYS A 94 0.19 -4.83 -12.33
C LYS A 94 1.49 -5.36 -11.76
N ALA A 95 1.69 -6.68 -11.81
CA ALA A 95 2.90 -7.33 -11.29
C ALA A 95 3.05 -8.73 -11.86
N THR A 96 4.26 -9.29 -11.79
CA THR A 96 4.52 -10.70 -12.06
C THR A 96 5.05 -11.35 -10.77
N HIS A 97 4.48 -12.49 -10.38
CA HIS A 97 4.89 -13.24 -9.19
C HIS A 97 6.20 -13.99 -9.47
N LEU A 98 7.33 -13.30 -9.33
CA LEU A 98 8.66 -13.76 -9.75
C LEU A 98 9.47 -14.41 -8.63
N ASN A 99 9.20 -14.08 -7.38
CA ASN A 99 9.90 -14.66 -6.24
C ASN A 99 8.92 -15.20 -5.18
N ASP A 100 9.46 -16.03 -4.29
CA ASP A 100 8.72 -16.58 -3.15
C ASP A 100 8.33 -15.46 -2.17
N GLY A 101 7.13 -15.53 -1.61
CA GLY A 101 6.63 -14.53 -0.66
C GLY A 101 5.38 -14.98 0.06
N ILE A 102 4.53 -14.02 0.43
CA ILE A 102 3.31 -14.27 1.20
C ILE A 102 2.27 -15.11 0.43
N TYR A 103 2.37 -15.13 -0.90
CA TYR A 103 1.53 -15.98 -1.76
C TYR A 103 2.17 -17.35 -2.07
N GLY A 104 3.29 -17.67 -1.43
CA GLY A 104 3.98 -18.95 -1.56
C GLY A 104 5.10 -18.95 -2.59
N LYS A 105 5.29 -20.06 -3.30
CA LYS A 105 6.32 -20.22 -4.32
C LYS A 105 6.03 -19.41 -5.57
N ALA A 106 7.09 -18.81 -6.15
CA ALA A 106 7.01 -18.09 -7.41
C ALA A 106 6.27 -18.88 -8.50
N THR A 107 5.29 -18.24 -9.13
CA THR A 107 4.47 -18.88 -10.16
C THR A 107 4.78 -18.40 -11.58
N GLY A 108 5.52 -17.30 -11.72
CA GLY A 108 5.76 -16.62 -12.99
C GLY A 108 4.52 -15.98 -13.63
N LYS A 109 3.38 -15.97 -12.92
CA LYS A 109 2.13 -15.43 -13.43
C LYS A 109 2.04 -13.94 -13.28
N THR A 110 1.53 -13.27 -14.32
CA THR A 110 1.20 -11.85 -14.29
C THR A 110 -0.16 -11.63 -13.64
N LEU A 111 -0.23 -10.60 -12.79
CA LEU A 111 -1.39 -10.18 -12.04
C LEU A 111 -1.85 -8.79 -12.47
N LYS A 112 -3.16 -8.58 -12.40
CA LYS A 112 -3.80 -7.27 -12.54
C LYS A 112 -4.95 -7.16 -11.55
N TYR A 113 -4.86 -6.20 -10.62
CA TYR A 113 -5.86 -6.03 -9.58
C TYR A 113 -5.96 -4.58 -9.14
N ARG A 114 -7.06 -4.22 -8.49
CA ARG A 114 -7.25 -2.87 -7.94
C ARG A 114 -6.93 -2.81 -6.46
N VAL A 115 -6.46 -1.63 -6.09
CA VAL A 115 -6.22 -1.21 -4.71
C VAL A 115 -6.92 0.11 -4.50
N ILE A 116 -7.52 0.30 -3.32
CA ILE A 116 -7.90 1.60 -2.80
C ILE A 116 -6.98 1.90 -1.62
N ALA A 117 -6.36 3.08 -1.64
CA ALA A 117 -5.58 3.61 -0.53
C ALA A 117 -6.31 4.85 0.02
N ASP A 118 -6.88 4.72 1.20
CA ASP A 118 -7.49 5.83 1.92
C ASP A 118 -6.47 6.40 2.90
N CYS A 119 -6.12 7.68 2.74
CA CYS A 119 -5.09 8.34 3.51
C CYS A 119 -5.63 9.58 4.23
N ALA A 120 -5.35 9.70 5.53
CA ALA A 120 -5.49 10.94 6.26
C ALA A 120 -4.15 11.68 6.24
N CYS A 121 -4.16 12.95 5.77
CA CYS A 121 -2.95 13.73 5.50
C CYS A 121 -3.00 15.08 6.20
N LYS A 122 -1.89 15.49 6.82
CA LYS A 122 -1.68 16.82 7.39
C LYS A 122 -0.19 17.13 7.52
N ASN A 123 0.20 18.37 7.32
CA ASN A 123 1.58 18.82 7.50
C ASN A 123 2.61 17.97 6.73
N ASN A 124 2.34 17.73 5.45
CA ASN A 124 3.20 16.92 4.57
C ASN A 124 3.31 15.43 4.95
N GLN A 125 2.46 14.94 5.82
CA GLN A 125 2.50 13.55 6.28
C GLN A 125 1.16 12.84 6.14
N VAL A 126 1.22 11.56 5.81
CA VAL A 126 0.14 10.60 5.97
C VAL A 126 0.19 10.09 7.41
N TYR A 127 -0.87 10.27 8.18
CA TYR A 127 -0.92 9.88 9.60
C TYR A 127 -1.91 8.75 9.92
N ASP A 128 -2.70 8.34 8.95
CA ASP A 128 -3.58 7.15 9.00
C ASP A 128 -3.74 6.62 7.57
N GLU A 129 -3.67 5.29 7.38
CA GLU A 129 -3.83 4.67 6.07
C GLU A 129 -4.62 3.37 6.14
N TRP A 130 -5.54 3.22 5.17
CA TRP A 130 -6.26 1.98 4.88
C TRP A 130 -6.00 1.53 3.46
N LEU A 131 -5.50 0.29 3.31
CA LEU A 131 -5.27 -0.36 2.02
C LEU A 131 -6.29 -1.46 1.81
N VAL A 132 -7.18 -1.28 0.84
CA VAL A 132 -8.11 -2.32 0.40
C VAL A 132 -7.60 -2.88 -0.92
N ARG A 133 -7.17 -4.14 -0.93
CA ARG A 133 -6.70 -4.86 -2.11
C ARG A 133 -7.69 -5.94 -2.52
N ASP A 134 -7.90 -6.14 -3.82
CA ASP A 134 -8.69 -7.28 -4.32
C ASP A 134 -7.89 -8.59 -4.19
N GLN A 135 -7.85 -9.10 -2.95
CA GLN A 135 -7.19 -10.38 -2.63
C GLN A 135 -7.80 -11.54 -3.41
N GLY A 136 -9.10 -11.49 -3.65
CA GLY A 136 -9.78 -12.50 -4.45
C GLY A 136 -9.27 -12.56 -5.89
N ALA A 137 -9.00 -11.40 -6.51
CA ALA A 137 -8.41 -11.34 -7.84
C ALA A 137 -6.98 -11.90 -7.84
N ILE A 138 -6.17 -11.57 -6.83
CA ILE A 138 -4.79 -12.04 -6.71
C ILE A 138 -4.75 -13.57 -6.63
N VAL A 139 -5.41 -14.15 -5.64
CA VAL A 139 -5.34 -15.61 -5.40
C VAL A 139 -5.90 -16.41 -6.58
N ARG A 140 -6.98 -15.93 -7.23
CA ARG A 140 -7.52 -16.59 -8.43
C ARG A 140 -6.53 -16.57 -9.60
N GLN A 141 -5.88 -15.44 -9.87
CA GLN A 141 -4.89 -15.33 -10.95
C GLN A 141 -3.65 -16.17 -10.68
N LEU A 142 -3.25 -16.33 -9.42
CA LEU A 142 -2.16 -17.23 -9.01
C LEU A 142 -2.54 -18.72 -8.99
N ASN A 143 -3.84 -19.06 -9.12
CA ASN A 143 -4.39 -20.40 -8.93
C ASN A 143 -4.17 -20.93 -7.50
N ILE A 144 -4.26 -20.05 -6.51
CA ILE A 144 -4.18 -20.41 -5.09
C ILE A 144 -5.61 -20.64 -4.57
N ASP A 145 -5.81 -21.65 -3.74
CA ASP A 145 -7.07 -21.84 -3.02
C ASP A 145 -7.27 -20.70 -2.01
N PRO A 146 -8.39 -19.94 -2.09
CA PRO A 146 -8.60 -18.78 -1.21
C PRO A 146 -8.67 -19.15 0.28
N LYS A 147 -9.21 -20.34 0.62
CA LYS A 147 -9.30 -20.77 2.02
C LYS A 147 -7.92 -21.13 2.58
N LYS A 148 -7.10 -21.78 1.75
CA LYS A 148 -5.71 -22.08 2.11
C LYS A 148 -4.91 -20.80 2.33
N GLN A 149 -5.06 -19.82 1.44
CA GLN A 149 -4.38 -18.53 1.60
C GLN A 149 -4.84 -17.79 2.87
N ALA A 150 -6.14 -17.77 3.15
CA ALA A 150 -6.66 -17.18 4.37
C ALA A 150 -6.09 -17.87 5.64
N ALA A 151 -6.00 -19.20 5.64
CA ALA A 151 -5.38 -19.94 6.75
C ALA A 151 -3.88 -19.59 6.90
N ASN A 152 -3.14 -19.49 5.79
CA ASN A 152 -1.72 -19.10 5.82
C ASN A 152 -1.54 -17.68 6.38
N LEU A 153 -2.43 -16.73 6.04
CA LEU A 153 -2.38 -15.37 6.59
C LEU A 153 -2.63 -15.34 8.10
N ILE A 154 -3.59 -16.14 8.60
CA ILE A 154 -3.86 -16.28 10.03
C ILE A 154 -2.62 -16.79 10.76
N GLU A 155 -1.98 -17.84 10.25
CA GLU A 155 -0.75 -18.38 10.82
C GLU A 155 0.40 -17.35 10.79
N PHE A 156 0.54 -16.63 9.68
CA PHE A 156 1.54 -15.55 9.53
C PHE A 156 1.34 -14.43 10.56
N GLN A 157 0.10 -14.11 10.91
CA GLN A 157 -0.25 -13.10 11.93
C GLN A 157 -0.12 -13.62 13.38
N GLY A 158 0.29 -14.85 13.59
CA GLY A 158 0.53 -15.45 14.89
C GLY A 158 -0.53 -16.46 15.37
N GLY A 159 -1.37 -16.92 14.45
CA GLY A 159 -2.38 -17.96 14.69
C GLY A 159 -3.72 -17.44 15.19
N LYS A 160 -4.67 -18.34 15.35
CA LYS A 160 -6.07 -18.04 15.70
C LYS A 160 -6.25 -17.31 17.04
N ASP A 161 -5.31 -17.47 17.95
CA ASP A 161 -5.39 -16.89 19.31
C ASP A 161 -5.00 -15.41 19.34
N LYS A 162 -4.57 -14.83 18.19
CA LYS A 162 -4.18 -13.43 18.05
C LYS A 162 -5.09 -12.63 17.10
N CYS A 163 -6.10 -13.28 16.55
CA CYS A 163 -7.06 -12.63 15.66
C CYS A 163 -8.28 -12.10 16.41
#